data_3b8655b3b73b5d9fab5ae2d2309a526e
#
_entry.id   3b8655b3b73b5d9fab5ae2d2309a526e
#
_cell.length_a   1.000
_cell.length_b   1.000
_cell.length_c   1.000
_cell.angle_alpha   90.00
_cell.angle_beta   90.00
_cell.angle_gamma   90.00
#
_symmetry.space_group_name_H-M   'P 1'
#
loop_
_entity.id
_entity.type
_entity.pdbx_description
1 polymer ?
#
loop_
_entity_poly.entity_id
_entity_poly.type
_entity_poly.pdbx_seq_one_letter_code
_entity_poly.pdbx_strand_id
1 'polypeptide(L)'
;NSIYSTKDITYIIIELVKELDKRVCEYKRKNNAYEFVDISKMAIGILEKFEDIRNDLKCTYKEILIDEYQDTNDLQDMFISYIENNNVYMVGDIKQSIYRFRNANPMLFKKKYDAYTDGILGEKIDLNRNFRSRSEVLNNINLIFNLIMDLDIGGADYILSHQMIFGLTPYNEHSHENYNMEILNYEELEGKNFTKEEIEIFTIAQDIKKKIDNHYKIMDKDTMQSREVTYGDFVILMDRSTSFNLYKKVFEYLNIP
;
A
#
# COMPACT_ATOMS: atom_id res chain seq x y z
N ASN A 1 -22.49 -29.91 -17.08
CA ASN A 1 -21.78 -30.81 -18.05
C ASN A 1 -20.35 -30.37 -18.38
N SER A 2 -19.98 -29.07 -18.31
CA SER A 2 -18.62 -28.62 -18.63
C SER A 2 -17.55 -29.03 -17.58
N ILE A 3 -17.92 -29.13 -16.31
CA ILE A 3 -17.00 -29.53 -15.22
C ILE A 3 -16.52 -30.99 -15.39
N TYR A 4 -17.41 -31.87 -15.84
CA TYR A 4 -17.04 -33.28 -16.06
C TYR A 4 -16.13 -33.49 -17.28
N SER A 5 -16.25 -32.66 -18.31
CA SER A 5 -15.43 -32.76 -19.51
C SER A 5 -13.95 -32.29 -19.30
N THR A 6 -13.68 -31.51 -18.27
CA THR A 6 -12.33 -31.03 -17.94
C THR A 6 -11.63 -31.86 -16.86
N LYS A 7 -12.33 -32.82 -16.24
CA LYS A 7 -11.81 -33.56 -15.09
C LYS A 7 -10.48 -34.25 -15.37
N ASP A 8 -10.38 -34.98 -16.46
CA ASP A 8 -9.18 -35.76 -16.78
C ASP A 8 -7.99 -34.84 -17.09
N ILE A 9 -8.25 -33.73 -17.80
CA ILE A 9 -7.22 -32.71 -18.08
C ILE A 9 -6.76 -32.09 -16.78
N THR A 10 -7.68 -31.79 -15.87
CA THR A 10 -7.35 -31.20 -14.56
C THR A 10 -6.47 -32.15 -13.75
N TYR A 11 -6.76 -33.44 -13.72
CA TYR A 11 -5.91 -34.43 -13.05
C TYR A 11 -4.51 -34.50 -13.66
N ILE A 12 -4.39 -34.50 -14.97
CA ILE A 12 -3.09 -34.51 -15.66
C ILE A 12 -2.28 -33.25 -15.28
N ILE A 13 -2.92 -32.09 -15.27
CA ILE A 13 -2.28 -30.84 -14.90
C ILE A 13 -1.78 -30.90 -13.44
N ILE A 14 -2.61 -31.41 -12.52
CA ILE A 14 -2.23 -31.56 -11.11
C ILE A 14 -1.01 -32.49 -10.96
N GLU A 15 -1.00 -33.61 -11.65
CA GLU A 15 0.14 -34.55 -11.59
C GLU A 15 1.41 -33.94 -12.21
N LEU A 16 1.31 -33.20 -13.30
CA LEU A 16 2.42 -32.47 -13.87
C LEU A 16 2.99 -31.40 -12.91
N VAL A 17 2.12 -30.66 -12.23
CA VAL A 17 2.52 -29.66 -11.25
C VAL A 17 3.23 -30.31 -10.06
N LYS A 18 2.71 -31.43 -9.55
CA LYS A 18 3.37 -32.20 -8.46
C LYS A 18 4.75 -32.72 -8.86
N GLU A 19 4.88 -33.27 -10.06
CA GLU A 19 6.17 -33.76 -10.54
C GLU A 19 7.16 -32.62 -10.77
N LEU A 20 6.70 -31.48 -11.28
CA LEU A 20 7.52 -30.27 -11.43
C LEU A 20 8.01 -29.78 -10.06
N ASP A 21 7.09 -29.65 -9.08
CA ASP A 21 7.44 -29.21 -7.72
C ASP A 21 8.49 -30.13 -7.09
N LYS A 22 8.33 -31.45 -7.23
CA LYS A 22 9.29 -32.44 -6.75
C LYS A 22 10.69 -32.20 -7.37
N ARG A 23 10.77 -32.06 -8.70
CA ARG A 23 12.04 -31.85 -9.42
C ARG A 23 12.69 -30.50 -9.02
N VAL A 24 11.90 -29.45 -8.88
CA VAL A 24 12.38 -28.14 -8.42
C VAL A 24 12.93 -28.24 -7.00
N CYS A 25 12.24 -28.93 -6.09
CA CYS A 25 12.72 -29.17 -4.73
C CYS A 25 14.02 -29.98 -4.69
N GLU A 26 14.13 -31.03 -5.49
CA GLU A 26 15.37 -31.81 -5.63
C GLU A 26 16.53 -30.97 -6.16
N TYR A 27 16.28 -30.14 -7.20
CA TYR A 27 17.26 -29.21 -7.75
C TYR A 27 17.73 -28.19 -6.70
N LYS A 28 16.80 -27.56 -6.00
CA LYS A 28 17.10 -26.59 -4.95
C LYS A 28 17.97 -27.19 -3.85
N ARG A 29 17.64 -28.40 -3.39
CA ARG A 29 18.44 -29.13 -2.38
C ARG A 29 19.83 -29.46 -2.88
N LYS A 30 19.94 -29.99 -4.11
CA LYS A 30 21.23 -30.39 -4.70
C LYS A 30 22.19 -29.21 -4.87
N ASN A 31 21.63 -28.02 -5.21
CA ASN A 31 22.44 -26.83 -5.50
C ASN A 31 22.50 -25.85 -4.31
N ASN A 32 21.85 -26.17 -3.19
CA ASN A 32 21.71 -25.27 -2.02
C ASN A 32 21.18 -23.88 -2.43
N ALA A 33 20.20 -23.83 -3.34
CA ALA A 33 19.64 -22.62 -3.93
C ALA A 33 18.17 -22.48 -3.55
N TYR A 34 17.89 -21.64 -2.59
CA TYR A 34 16.53 -21.43 -2.05
C TYR A 34 16.07 -19.99 -2.27
N GLU A 35 14.78 -19.84 -2.51
CA GLU A 35 14.09 -18.56 -2.55
C GLU A 35 13.60 -18.19 -1.15
N PHE A 36 13.27 -16.91 -0.93
CA PHE A 36 12.73 -16.44 0.37
C PHE A 36 11.48 -17.22 0.80
N VAL A 37 10.62 -17.58 -0.15
CA VAL A 37 9.40 -18.37 0.15
C VAL A 37 9.74 -19.78 0.65
N ASP A 38 10.83 -20.39 0.18
CA ASP A 38 11.27 -21.69 0.64
C ASP A 38 11.76 -21.61 2.09
N ILE A 39 12.52 -20.55 2.41
CA ILE A 39 13.01 -20.30 3.77
C ILE A 39 11.84 -20.12 4.74
N SER A 40 10.83 -19.33 4.34
CA SER A 40 9.62 -19.13 5.13
C SER A 40 8.88 -20.45 5.39
N LYS A 41 8.70 -21.28 4.36
CA LYS A 41 8.07 -22.60 4.50
C LYS A 41 8.87 -23.55 5.36
N MET A 42 10.20 -23.53 5.24
CA MET A 42 11.07 -24.34 6.12
C MET A 42 10.99 -23.91 7.57
N ALA A 43 11.00 -22.59 7.84
CA ALA A 43 10.82 -22.06 9.20
C ALA A 43 9.49 -22.50 9.81
N ILE A 44 8.39 -22.36 9.07
CA ILE A 44 7.07 -22.83 9.51
C ILE A 44 7.09 -24.34 9.77
N GLY A 45 7.66 -25.13 8.87
CA GLY A 45 7.76 -26.59 9.03
C GLY A 45 8.59 -27.02 10.23
N ILE A 46 9.59 -26.23 10.68
CA ILE A 46 10.31 -26.44 11.93
C ILE A 46 9.39 -26.16 13.11
N LEU A 47 8.67 -25.03 13.09
CA LEU A 47 7.76 -24.64 14.18
C LEU A 47 6.56 -25.60 14.31
N GLU A 48 6.12 -26.23 13.24
CA GLU A 48 5.10 -27.26 13.28
C GLU A 48 5.60 -28.55 13.96
N LYS A 49 6.80 -28.97 13.63
CA LYS A 49 7.35 -30.26 14.05
C LYS A 49 7.99 -30.27 15.44
N PHE A 50 8.61 -29.15 15.83
CA PHE A 50 9.43 -29.06 17.05
C PHE A 50 8.78 -28.09 18.04
N GLU A 51 8.06 -28.67 19.00
CA GLU A 51 7.33 -27.91 20.02
C GLU A 51 8.26 -27.15 20.98
N ASP A 52 9.40 -27.71 21.29
CA ASP A 52 10.44 -27.08 22.11
C ASP A 52 10.92 -25.77 21.48
N ILE A 53 11.30 -25.81 20.21
CA ILE A 53 11.72 -24.60 19.46
C ILE A 53 10.59 -23.56 19.43
N ARG A 54 9.36 -23.99 19.19
CA ARG A 54 8.20 -23.09 19.19
C ARG A 54 8.00 -22.42 20.54
N ASN A 55 8.09 -23.18 21.63
CA ASN A 55 7.95 -22.67 22.98
C ASN A 55 9.10 -21.74 23.39
N ASP A 56 10.33 -22.04 23.00
CA ASP A 56 11.47 -21.15 23.19
C ASP A 56 11.26 -19.80 22.51
N LEU A 57 10.76 -19.77 21.25
CA LEU A 57 10.48 -18.54 20.54
C LEU A 57 9.33 -17.76 21.19
N LYS A 58 8.28 -18.42 21.65
CA LYS A 58 7.18 -17.80 22.41
C LYS A 58 7.65 -17.10 23.67
N CYS A 59 8.67 -17.64 24.33
CA CYS A 59 9.26 -17.07 25.53
C CYS A 59 10.34 -16.01 25.25
N THR A 60 10.91 -16.01 24.05
CA THR A 60 11.99 -15.10 23.68
C THR A 60 11.53 -13.66 23.50
N TYR A 61 10.39 -13.47 22.86
CA TYR A 61 9.87 -12.14 22.52
C TYR A 61 8.87 -11.67 23.56
N LYS A 62 9.14 -10.53 24.18
CA LYS A 62 8.19 -9.87 25.10
C LYS A 62 7.03 -9.27 24.34
N GLU A 63 7.34 -8.64 23.20
CA GLU A 63 6.40 -7.97 22.32
C GLU A 63 6.78 -8.24 20.88
N ILE A 64 5.80 -8.44 20.02
CA ILE A 64 5.94 -8.59 18.56
C ILE A 64 5.16 -7.45 17.93
N LEU A 65 5.87 -6.53 17.27
CA LEU A 65 5.29 -5.35 16.63
C LEU A 65 5.30 -5.56 15.12
N ILE A 66 4.14 -5.43 14.48
CA ILE A 66 3.99 -5.60 13.04
C ILE A 66 3.38 -4.31 12.49
N ASP A 67 4.12 -3.66 11.61
CA ASP A 67 3.66 -2.50 10.86
C ASP A 67 3.15 -2.92 9.48
N GLU A 68 2.30 -2.09 8.86
CA GLU A 68 1.69 -2.33 7.54
C GLU A 68 1.05 -3.73 7.44
N TYR A 69 0.31 -4.13 8.49
CA TYR A 69 -0.23 -5.50 8.57
C TYR A 69 -1.19 -5.85 7.42
N GLN A 70 -1.81 -4.89 6.75
CA GLN A 70 -2.65 -5.10 5.56
C GLN A 70 -1.87 -5.71 4.37
N ASP A 71 -0.54 -5.61 4.37
CA ASP A 71 0.34 -6.15 3.32
C ASP A 71 0.94 -7.52 3.69
N THR A 72 0.51 -8.09 4.80
CA THR A 72 0.93 -9.42 5.27
C THR A 72 0.33 -10.52 4.39
N ASN A 73 1.12 -11.55 4.11
CA ASN A 73 0.66 -12.76 3.42
C ASN A 73 0.38 -13.91 4.40
N ASP A 74 -0.28 -14.97 3.90
CA ASP A 74 -0.68 -16.11 4.74
C ASP A 74 0.49 -16.82 5.43
N LEU A 75 1.68 -16.90 4.78
CA LEU A 75 2.86 -17.52 5.39
C LEU A 75 3.42 -16.68 6.54
N GLN A 76 3.41 -15.36 6.40
CA GLN A 76 3.85 -14.45 7.45
C GLN A 76 2.90 -14.50 8.65
N ASP A 77 1.59 -14.44 8.41
CA ASP A 77 0.60 -14.55 9.48
C ASP A 77 0.69 -15.92 10.19
N MET A 78 0.85 -17.00 9.44
CA MET A 78 1.05 -18.34 9.96
C MET A 78 2.32 -18.44 10.84
N PHE A 79 3.44 -17.86 10.38
CA PHE A 79 4.67 -17.82 11.18
C PHE A 79 4.46 -17.09 12.51
N ILE A 80 3.82 -15.91 12.48
CA ILE A 80 3.51 -15.15 13.70
C ILE A 80 2.61 -15.95 14.63
N SER A 81 1.58 -16.65 14.11
CA SER A 81 0.68 -17.46 14.93
C SER A 81 1.37 -18.59 15.71
N TYR A 82 2.51 -19.09 15.23
CA TYR A 82 3.30 -20.08 15.94
C TYR A 82 4.13 -19.51 17.08
N ILE A 83 4.56 -18.26 16.98
CA ILE A 83 5.47 -17.64 17.95
C ILE A 83 4.79 -16.66 18.91
N GLU A 84 3.54 -16.29 18.63
CA GLU A 84 2.76 -15.39 19.48
C GLU A 84 2.39 -16.04 20.84
N ASN A 85 2.32 -15.20 21.86
CA ASN A 85 1.89 -15.56 23.21
C ASN A 85 1.08 -14.41 23.83
N ASN A 86 0.02 -13.98 23.16
CA ASN A 86 -0.80 -12.82 23.52
C ASN A 86 0.02 -11.52 23.67
N ASN A 87 1.02 -11.36 22.82
CA ASN A 87 2.01 -10.28 22.86
C ASN A 87 2.22 -9.62 21.50
N VAL A 88 1.25 -9.74 20.57
CA VAL A 88 1.34 -9.18 19.23
C VAL A 88 0.58 -7.87 19.15
N TYR A 89 1.25 -6.84 18.66
CA TYR A 89 0.68 -5.54 18.32
C TYR A 89 0.80 -5.31 16.81
N MET A 90 -0.34 -5.12 16.16
CA MET A 90 -0.41 -4.97 14.70
C MET A 90 -0.94 -3.59 14.37
N VAL A 91 -0.26 -2.89 13.48
CA VAL A 91 -0.69 -1.60 12.91
C VAL A 91 -0.92 -1.77 11.42
N GLY A 92 -2.00 -1.21 10.91
CA GLY A 92 -2.31 -1.28 9.49
C GLY A 92 -3.53 -0.45 9.12
N ASP A 93 -3.70 -0.32 7.83
CA ASP A 93 -4.85 0.37 7.24
C ASP A 93 -5.32 -0.39 5.99
N ILE A 94 -6.48 -1.01 6.05
CA ILE A 94 -7.02 -1.83 4.95
C ILE A 94 -7.14 -1.04 3.64
N LYS A 95 -7.37 0.29 3.71
CA LYS A 95 -7.46 1.17 2.55
C LYS A 95 -6.14 1.31 1.79
N GLN A 96 -5.01 1.01 2.45
CA GLN A 96 -3.66 1.12 1.90
C GLN A 96 -3.13 -0.22 1.39
N SER A 97 -3.93 -1.28 1.36
CA SER A 97 -3.54 -2.58 0.83
C SER A 97 -3.40 -2.54 -0.69
N ILE A 98 -2.19 -2.36 -1.18
CA ILE A 98 -1.86 -2.27 -2.62
C ILE A 98 -0.93 -3.39 -3.11
N TYR A 99 -0.49 -4.31 -2.23
CA TYR A 99 0.49 -5.35 -2.55
C TYR A 99 -0.11 -6.74 -2.83
N ARG A 100 -1.37 -6.80 -3.25
CA ARG A 100 -2.01 -8.08 -3.62
C ARG A 100 -1.24 -8.85 -4.69
N PHE A 101 -0.59 -8.16 -5.62
CA PHE A 101 0.27 -8.76 -6.65
C PHE A 101 1.56 -9.40 -6.08
N ARG A 102 1.89 -9.15 -4.80
CA ARG A 102 2.94 -9.80 -4.01
C ARG A 102 2.40 -10.83 -3.03
N ASN A 103 1.19 -11.33 -3.27
CA ASN A 103 0.48 -12.26 -2.40
C ASN A 103 0.09 -11.70 -1.02
N ALA A 104 0.05 -10.38 -0.83
CA ALA A 104 -0.58 -9.80 0.35
C ALA A 104 -2.05 -10.21 0.41
N ASN A 105 -2.52 -10.57 1.61
CA ASN A 105 -3.89 -11.01 1.84
C ASN A 105 -4.62 -10.07 2.82
N PRO A 106 -5.26 -9.00 2.31
CA PRO A 106 -5.97 -8.04 3.16
C PRO A 106 -7.10 -8.65 3.98
N MET A 107 -7.58 -9.85 3.60
CA MET A 107 -8.60 -10.56 4.36
C MET A 107 -8.10 -11.03 5.73
N LEU A 108 -6.78 -11.20 5.92
CA LEU A 108 -6.20 -11.48 7.24
C LEU A 108 -6.42 -10.30 8.19
N PHE A 109 -6.13 -9.10 7.70
CA PHE A 109 -6.39 -7.85 8.44
C PHE A 109 -7.88 -7.72 8.76
N LYS A 110 -8.75 -7.87 7.76
CA LYS A 110 -10.20 -7.76 7.94
C LYS A 110 -10.74 -8.74 8.98
N LYS A 111 -10.36 -10.00 8.92
CA LYS A 111 -10.78 -11.02 9.91
C LYS A 111 -10.40 -10.65 11.34
N LYS A 112 -9.16 -10.16 11.55
CA LYS A 112 -8.71 -9.71 12.87
C LYS A 112 -9.44 -8.44 13.30
N TYR A 113 -9.61 -7.48 12.38
CA TYR A 113 -10.35 -6.26 12.62
C TYR A 113 -11.78 -6.55 13.10
N ASP A 114 -12.51 -7.43 12.40
CA ASP A 114 -13.87 -7.83 12.76
C ASP A 114 -13.89 -8.55 14.12
N ALA A 115 -13.01 -9.54 14.32
CA ALA A 115 -12.93 -10.29 15.57
C ALA A 115 -12.60 -9.40 16.79
N TYR A 116 -11.65 -8.48 16.63
CA TYR A 116 -11.26 -7.57 17.72
C TYR A 116 -12.30 -6.48 17.99
N THR A 117 -13.11 -6.13 16.98
CA THR A 117 -14.28 -5.26 17.18
C THR A 117 -15.30 -5.93 18.09
N ASP A 118 -15.46 -7.25 17.99
CA ASP A 118 -16.34 -8.04 18.85
C ASP A 118 -15.69 -8.45 20.18
N GLY A 119 -14.46 -7.99 20.44
CA GLY A 119 -13.70 -8.34 21.65
C GLY A 119 -13.20 -9.81 21.68
N ILE A 120 -13.11 -10.45 20.51
CA ILE A 120 -12.68 -11.84 20.40
C ILE A 120 -11.16 -11.88 20.13
N LEU A 121 -10.39 -12.51 21.03
CA LEU A 121 -8.96 -12.75 20.92
C LEU A 121 -8.06 -11.50 20.85
N GLY A 122 -8.60 -10.31 21.09
CA GLY A 122 -7.80 -9.10 21.09
C GLY A 122 -8.63 -7.83 21.28
N GLU A 123 -7.96 -6.70 21.24
CA GLU A 123 -8.56 -5.37 21.36
C GLU A 123 -8.23 -4.55 20.12
N LYS A 124 -9.22 -3.82 19.61
CA LYS A 124 -9.07 -2.91 18.49
C LYS A 124 -8.98 -1.47 18.99
N ILE A 125 -7.98 -0.75 18.46
CA ILE A 125 -7.81 0.68 18.70
C ILE A 125 -7.86 1.40 17.34
N ASP A 126 -8.85 2.27 17.15
CA ASP A 126 -9.00 3.05 15.93
C ASP A 126 -8.23 4.38 16.01
N LEU A 127 -7.22 4.54 15.14
CA LEU A 127 -6.46 5.77 14.98
C LEU A 127 -7.02 6.58 13.79
N ASN A 128 -8.17 7.17 13.96
CA ASN A 128 -8.92 7.85 12.89
C ASN A 128 -8.49 9.30 12.63
N ARG A 129 -7.68 9.90 13.52
CA ARG A 129 -7.23 11.29 13.37
C ARG A 129 -5.92 11.36 12.59
N ASN A 130 -5.93 12.18 11.54
CA ASN A 130 -4.74 12.45 10.73
C ASN A 130 -4.08 13.77 11.19
N PHE A 131 -2.83 13.67 11.62
CA PHE A 131 -1.99 14.79 12.06
C PHE A 131 -0.90 15.14 11.04
N ARG A 132 -1.04 14.70 9.80
CA ARG A 132 -0.06 14.92 8.72
C ARG A 132 -0.57 15.88 7.67
N SER A 133 -1.81 15.72 7.25
CA SER A 133 -2.37 16.41 6.10
C SER A 133 -3.31 17.53 6.53
N ARG A 134 -3.50 18.51 5.66
CA ARG A 134 -4.47 19.58 5.82
C ARG A 134 -5.91 19.05 5.71
N SER A 135 -6.84 19.78 6.29
CA SER A 135 -8.27 19.44 6.23
C SER A 135 -8.81 19.38 4.80
N GLU A 136 -8.37 20.28 3.93
CA GLU A 136 -8.80 20.33 2.52
C GLU A 136 -8.38 19.06 1.78
N VAL A 137 -7.17 18.57 2.00
CA VAL A 137 -6.67 17.31 1.41
C VAL A 137 -7.52 16.13 1.87
N LEU A 138 -7.76 16.03 3.17
CA LEU A 138 -8.56 14.93 3.74
C LEU A 138 -10.02 14.97 3.28
N ASN A 139 -10.62 16.14 3.21
CA ASN A 139 -11.99 16.30 2.75
C ASN A 139 -12.15 15.91 1.27
N ASN A 140 -11.20 16.29 0.43
CA ASN A 140 -11.21 15.92 -0.99
C ASN A 140 -11.00 14.41 -1.18
N ILE A 141 -10.09 13.79 -0.41
CA ILE A 141 -9.90 12.34 -0.42
C ILE A 141 -11.16 11.63 0.07
N ASN A 142 -11.73 12.06 1.18
CA ASN A 142 -12.97 11.49 1.72
C ASN A 142 -14.12 11.59 0.69
N LEU A 143 -14.23 12.72 -0.03
CA LEU A 143 -15.24 12.88 -1.07
C LEU A 143 -15.13 11.82 -2.16
N ILE A 144 -13.92 11.55 -2.64
CA ILE A 144 -13.67 10.53 -3.67
C ILE A 144 -13.98 9.13 -3.13
N PHE A 145 -13.41 8.80 -1.97
CA PHE A 145 -13.53 7.44 -1.43
C PHE A 145 -14.94 7.11 -0.92
N ASN A 146 -15.72 8.09 -0.52
CA ASN A 146 -17.15 7.91 -0.24
C ASN A 146 -17.96 7.45 -1.46
N LEU A 147 -17.47 7.76 -2.68
CA LEU A 147 -18.15 7.38 -3.92
C LEU A 147 -17.70 6.04 -4.49
N ILE A 148 -16.47 5.61 -4.19
CA ILE A 148 -15.86 4.47 -4.86
C ILE A 148 -15.49 3.31 -3.93
N MET A 149 -15.52 3.49 -2.61
CA MET A 149 -15.11 2.44 -1.67
C MET A 149 -16.28 2.01 -0.78
N ASP A 150 -16.56 0.72 -0.83
CA ASP A 150 -17.54 0.04 0.01
C ASP A 150 -17.05 -1.38 0.38
N LEU A 151 -17.91 -2.19 0.99
CA LEU A 151 -17.56 -3.56 1.36
C LEU A 151 -17.23 -4.45 0.16
N ASP A 152 -17.85 -4.22 -1.00
CA ASP A 152 -17.62 -4.99 -2.22
C ASP A 152 -16.37 -4.47 -2.96
N ILE A 153 -16.18 -3.16 -2.96
CA ILE A 153 -15.05 -2.48 -3.60
C ILE A 153 -14.13 -1.91 -2.53
N GLY A 154 -13.04 -2.62 -2.24
CA GLY A 154 -12.06 -2.23 -1.24
C GLY A 154 -12.17 -2.94 0.11
N GLY A 155 -13.27 -3.69 0.35
CA GLY A 155 -13.44 -4.52 1.53
C GLY A 155 -13.64 -3.77 2.84
N ALA A 156 -13.99 -2.48 2.77
CA ALA A 156 -14.18 -1.63 3.94
C ALA A 156 -15.37 -0.68 3.74
N ASP A 157 -16.21 -0.51 4.78
CA ASP A 157 -17.23 0.53 4.79
C ASP A 157 -16.57 1.87 5.09
N TYR A 158 -16.25 2.61 4.01
CA TYR A 158 -15.51 3.84 4.12
C TYR A 158 -16.27 4.92 4.93
N ILE A 159 -17.55 5.05 4.67
CA ILE A 159 -18.40 6.10 5.28
C ILE A 159 -18.52 5.90 6.78
N LEU A 160 -18.75 4.65 7.22
CA LEU A 160 -19.03 4.38 8.63
C LEU A 160 -17.77 4.32 9.49
N SER A 161 -16.66 3.77 8.96
CA SER A 161 -15.54 3.37 9.83
C SER A 161 -14.16 3.85 9.38
N HIS A 162 -14.01 4.31 8.13
CA HIS A 162 -12.70 4.52 7.55
C HIS A 162 -12.40 5.92 7.05
N GLN A 163 -13.32 6.89 7.25
CA GLN A 163 -13.05 8.30 6.93
C GLN A 163 -11.91 8.84 7.77
N MET A 164 -11.06 9.63 7.14
CA MET A 164 -9.97 10.32 7.83
C MET A 164 -10.50 11.60 8.47
N ILE A 165 -10.20 11.77 9.75
CA ILE A 165 -10.61 12.95 10.53
C ILE A 165 -9.39 13.86 10.69
N PHE A 166 -9.54 15.13 10.37
CA PHE A 166 -8.51 16.13 10.58
C PHE A 166 -8.18 16.31 12.07
N GLY A 167 -6.88 16.25 12.41
CA GLY A 167 -6.39 16.37 13.78
C GLY A 167 -5.39 17.52 14.01
N LEU A 168 -4.80 18.09 12.94
CA LEU A 168 -3.73 19.07 13.04
C LEU A 168 -4.26 20.51 12.94
N THR A 169 -4.87 20.99 14.01
CA THR A 169 -5.53 22.31 14.08
C THR A 169 -4.66 23.53 13.66
N PRO A 170 -3.33 23.58 13.88
CA PRO A 170 -2.53 24.72 13.47
C PRO A 170 -2.55 25.01 11.96
N TYR A 171 -2.83 24.03 11.11
CA TYR A 171 -2.94 24.26 9.68
C TYR A 171 -4.13 25.15 9.25
N ASN A 172 -5.15 25.28 10.07
CA ASN A 172 -6.35 26.06 9.74
C ASN A 172 -6.16 27.57 9.89
N GLU A 173 -5.18 28.01 10.69
CA GLU A 173 -5.04 29.42 11.08
C GLU A 173 -4.35 30.28 10.02
N HIS A 174 -3.70 29.65 9.00
CA HIS A 174 -2.85 30.36 8.03
C HIS A 174 -3.19 30.04 6.57
N SER A 175 -4.44 29.79 6.26
CA SER A 175 -4.88 29.43 4.91
C SER A 175 -5.10 30.71 4.08
N HIS A 176 -4.12 31.07 3.27
CA HIS A 176 -4.22 32.17 2.29
C HIS A 176 -4.36 31.66 0.84
N GLU A 177 -4.14 30.39 0.62
CA GLU A 177 -4.16 29.74 -0.69
C GLU A 177 -5.31 28.74 -0.81
N ASN A 178 -5.64 28.39 -2.04
CA ASN A 178 -6.57 27.31 -2.29
C ASN A 178 -5.81 25.97 -2.26
N TYR A 179 -6.00 25.20 -1.18
CA TYR A 179 -5.37 23.87 -1.01
C TYR A 179 -6.30 22.72 -1.39
N ASN A 180 -7.41 22.99 -2.06
CA ASN A 180 -8.27 21.95 -2.58
C ASN A 180 -7.61 21.20 -3.73
N MET A 181 -8.10 19.99 -3.97
CA MET A 181 -7.68 19.19 -5.10
C MET A 181 -7.95 19.92 -6.43
N GLU A 182 -6.95 19.98 -7.27
CA GLU A 182 -7.04 20.53 -8.62
C GLU A 182 -7.04 19.39 -9.64
N ILE A 183 -7.88 19.47 -10.64
CA ILE A 183 -7.90 18.54 -11.77
C ILE A 183 -7.35 19.28 -12.98
N LEU A 184 -6.19 18.86 -13.46
CA LEU A 184 -5.57 19.40 -14.67
C LEU A 184 -6.11 18.62 -15.87
N ASN A 185 -6.94 19.26 -16.68
CA ASN A 185 -7.41 18.71 -17.94
C ASN A 185 -6.49 19.14 -19.08
N TYR A 186 -6.17 18.20 -19.96
CA TYR A 186 -5.45 18.49 -21.20
C TYR A 186 -6.16 17.79 -22.37
N GLU A 187 -6.09 18.42 -23.55
CA GLU A 187 -6.64 17.88 -24.78
C GLU A 187 -5.53 17.32 -25.66
N GLU A 188 -5.81 16.20 -26.32
CA GLU A 188 -4.94 15.71 -27.38
C GLU A 188 -4.99 16.70 -28.57
N LEU A 189 -3.83 17.21 -28.94
CA LEU A 189 -3.72 18.16 -30.04
C LEU A 189 -3.70 17.39 -31.37
N GLU A 190 -4.85 17.28 -32.01
CA GLU A 190 -4.94 16.68 -33.36
C GLU A 190 -3.95 17.32 -34.34
N GLY A 191 -3.18 16.49 -35.05
CA GLY A 191 -2.22 16.94 -36.06
C GLY A 191 -0.87 17.44 -35.54
N LYS A 192 -0.56 17.31 -34.26
CA LYS A 192 0.78 17.57 -33.67
C LYS A 192 1.48 16.28 -33.32
N ASN A 193 2.82 16.28 -33.48
CA ASN A 193 3.69 15.10 -33.23
C ASN A 193 4.01 14.88 -31.75
N PHE A 194 3.10 15.22 -30.80
CA PHE A 194 3.30 15.00 -29.38
C PHE A 194 2.47 13.81 -28.91
N THR A 195 3.06 12.95 -28.12
CA THR A 195 2.35 11.85 -27.47
C THR A 195 1.50 12.36 -26.31
N LYS A 196 0.51 11.56 -25.92
CA LYS A 196 -0.35 11.87 -24.77
C LYS A 196 0.46 12.07 -23.51
N GLU A 197 1.45 11.19 -23.28
CA GLU A 197 2.34 11.29 -22.13
C GLU A 197 3.17 12.58 -22.14
N GLU A 198 3.65 13.03 -23.31
CA GLU A 198 4.40 14.28 -23.40
C GLU A 198 3.53 15.48 -23.04
N ILE A 199 2.27 15.53 -23.51
CA ILE A 199 1.32 16.59 -23.18
C ILE A 199 1.01 16.60 -21.68
N GLU A 200 0.74 15.43 -21.09
CA GLU A 200 0.49 15.28 -19.65
C GLU A 200 1.66 15.81 -18.82
N ILE A 201 2.87 15.34 -19.10
CA ILE A 201 4.06 15.73 -18.36
C ILE A 201 4.34 17.23 -18.50
N PHE A 202 4.15 17.77 -19.70
CA PHE A 202 4.33 19.20 -19.93
C PHE A 202 3.30 20.03 -19.16
N THR A 203 2.06 19.59 -19.08
CA THR A 203 1.01 20.24 -18.31
C THR A 203 1.34 20.26 -16.82
N ILE A 204 1.79 19.14 -16.26
CA ILE A 204 2.24 19.04 -14.87
C ILE A 204 3.43 19.99 -14.62
N ALA A 205 4.43 19.95 -15.49
CA ALA A 205 5.62 20.80 -15.38
C ALA A 205 5.29 22.29 -15.43
N GLN A 206 4.35 22.69 -16.29
CA GLN A 206 3.88 24.08 -16.36
C GLN A 206 3.13 24.49 -15.09
N ASP A 207 2.31 23.63 -14.52
CA ASP A 207 1.62 23.92 -13.27
C ASP A 207 2.59 24.12 -12.10
N ILE A 208 3.59 23.24 -11.98
CA ILE A 208 4.66 23.38 -10.99
C ILE A 208 5.37 24.74 -11.17
N LYS A 209 5.78 25.06 -12.38
CA LYS A 209 6.46 26.32 -12.68
C LYS A 209 5.61 27.53 -12.35
N LYS A 210 4.33 27.51 -12.73
CA LYS A 210 3.38 28.57 -12.41
C LYS A 210 3.24 28.78 -10.90
N LYS A 211 3.21 27.72 -10.11
CA LYS A 211 3.15 27.82 -8.63
C LYS A 211 4.43 28.43 -8.05
N ILE A 212 5.59 28.09 -8.60
CA ILE A 212 6.87 28.71 -8.22
C ILE A 212 6.90 30.20 -8.60
N ASP A 213 6.58 30.53 -9.83
CA ASP A 213 6.63 31.90 -10.35
C ASP A 213 5.61 32.83 -9.65
N ASN A 214 4.50 32.28 -9.19
CA ASN A 214 3.48 33.00 -8.42
C ASN A 214 3.74 33.05 -6.91
N HIS A 215 4.90 32.59 -6.44
CA HIS A 215 5.26 32.57 -5.02
C HIS A 215 4.18 31.86 -4.14
N TYR A 216 3.64 30.73 -4.66
CA TYR A 216 2.62 29.96 -3.95
C TYR A 216 3.11 29.60 -2.55
N LYS A 217 2.24 29.77 -1.54
CA LYS A 217 2.62 29.58 -0.15
C LYS A 217 2.16 28.24 0.39
N ILE A 218 3.03 27.61 1.15
CA ILE A 218 2.76 26.39 1.90
C ILE A 218 3.10 26.58 3.37
N MET A 219 2.57 25.71 4.20
CA MET A 219 2.94 25.64 5.60
C MET A 219 4.18 24.76 5.75
N ASP A 220 5.21 25.28 6.34
CA ASP A 220 6.37 24.49 6.75
C ASP A 220 6.00 23.62 7.95
N LYS A 221 6.28 22.33 7.83
CA LYS A 221 5.87 21.32 8.82
C LYS A 221 6.59 21.46 10.16
N ASP A 222 7.85 21.86 10.12
CA ASP A 222 8.71 21.89 11.31
C ASP A 222 8.55 23.20 12.08
N THR A 223 8.43 24.31 11.35
CA THR A 223 8.30 25.64 11.94
C THR A 223 6.86 26.10 12.15
N MET A 224 5.90 25.41 11.50
CA MET A 224 4.49 25.82 11.44
C MET A 224 4.29 27.26 10.93
N GLN A 225 5.19 27.72 10.05
CA GLN A 225 5.13 29.04 9.43
C GLN A 225 4.85 28.92 7.93
N SER A 226 4.19 29.93 7.39
CA SER A 226 3.97 30.04 5.94
C SER A 226 5.27 30.41 5.25
N ARG A 227 5.64 29.67 4.20
CA ARG A 227 6.76 29.99 3.32
C ARG A 227 6.38 29.77 1.85
N GLU A 228 7.17 30.31 0.95
CA GLU A 228 7.03 30.06 -0.47
C GLU A 228 7.40 28.61 -0.81
N VAL A 229 6.71 28.07 -1.80
CA VAL A 229 6.98 26.73 -2.31
C VAL A 229 8.31 26.69 -3.07
N THR A 230 9.01 25.58 -2.94
CA THR A 230 10.24 25.27 -3.69
C THR A 230 10.04 24.02 -4.52
N TYR A 231 10.90 23.74 -5.48
CA TYR A 231 10.79 22.53 -6.30
C TYR A 231 10.85 21.23 -5.46
N GLY A 232 11.55 21.23 -4.33
CA GLY A 232 11.61 20.09 -3.42
C GLY A 232 10.30 19.78 -2.68
N ASP A 233 9.31 20.66 -2.75
CA ASP A 233 8.01 20.45 -2.09
C ASP A 233 7.01 19.70 -2.98
N PHE A 234 7.34 19.47 -4.27
CA PHE A 234 6.48 18.73 -5.19
C PHE A 234 6.88 17.27 -5.25
N VAL A 235 5.88 16.39 -5.23
CA VAL A 235 6.04 14.94 -5.41
C VAL A 235 5.08 14.48 -6.51
N ILE A 236 5.61 13.73 -7.48
CA ILE A 236 4.83 13.14 -8.54
C ILE A 236 4.69 11.64 -8.27
N LEU A 237 3.46 11.18 -8.10
CA LEU A 237 3.14 9.77 -7.98
C LEU A 237 2.73 9.24 -9.34
N MET A 238 3.32 8.14 -9.77
CA MET A 238 3.02 7.49 -11.05
C MET A 238 2.86 5.98 -10.87
N ASP A 239 2.02 5.38 -11.69
CA ASP A 239 1.78 3.92 -11.68
C ASP A 239 3.05 3.13 -12.02
N ARG A 240 3.82 3.59 -13.01
CA ARG A 240 5.02 2.90 -13.51
C ARG A 240 6.16 3.87 -13.78
N SER A 241 7.37 3.37 -13.58
CA SER A 241 8.60 4.14 -13.86
C SER A 241 8.95 4.26 -15.36
N THR A 242 8.14 3.72 -16.27
CA THR A 242 8.41 3.73 -17.71
C THR A 242 8.56 5.13 -18.27
N SER A 243 7.78 6.08 -17.77
CA SER A 243 7.81 7.48 -18.22
C SER A 243 8.83 8.36 -17.49
N PHE A 244 9.60 7.81 -16.55
CA PHE A 244 10.53 8.58 -15.72
C PHE A 244 11.56 9.37 -16.56
N ASN A 245 12.13 8.75 -17.60
CA ASN A 245 13.08 9.43 -18.48
C ASN A 245 12.44 10.57 -19.29
N LEU A 246 11.15 10.46 -19.58
CA LEU A 246 10.41 11.50 -20.28
C LEU A 246 10.14 12.69 -19.35
N TYR A 247 9.74 12.42 -18.09
CA TYR A 247 9.64 13.45 -17.05
C TYR A 247 10.95 14.23 -16.93
N LYS A 248 12.08 13.52 -16.79
CA LYS A 248 13.40 14.15 -16.68
C LYS A 248 13.70 15.07 -17.87
N LYS A 249 13.46 14.62 -19.10
CA LYS A 249 13.70 15.43 -20.32
C LYS A 249 12.84 16.69 -20.35
N VAL A 250 11.56 16.59 -20.04
CA VAL A 250 10.64 17.73 -20.06
C VAL A 250 11.00 18.73 -18.97
N PHE A 251 11.38 18.23 -17.76
CA PHE A 251 11.78 19.05 -16.64
C PHE A 251 13.09 19.80 -16.94
N GLU A 252 14.08 19.11 -17.51
CA GLU A 252 15.33 19.73 -17.99
C GLU A 252 15.05 20.80 -19.03
N TYR A 253 14.16 20.54 -19.99
CA TYR A 253 13.74 21.53 -21.02
C TYR A 253 13.13 22.79 -20.41
N LEU A 254 12.35 22.64 -19.35
CA LEU A 254 11.69 23.76 -18.67
C LEU A 254 12.56 24.38 -17.53
N ASN A 255 13.79 23.94 -17.36
CA ASN A 255 14.68 24.32 -16.28
C ASN A 255 14.09 24.05 -14.88
N ILE A 256 13.40 22.93 -14.71
CA ILE A 256 12.96 22.40 -13.43
C ILE A 256 14.03 21.39 -12.96
N PRO A 257 14.62 21.59 -11.76
CA PRO A 257 15.72 20.76 -11.26
C PRO A 257 15.30 19.32 -10.93
#